data_35a11a05af237bb8704104dee63bb51f
#
_entry.id   35a11a05af237bb8704104dee63bb51f
#
_cell.length_a   1.000
_cell.length_b   1.000
_cell.length_c   1.000
_cell.angle_alpha   90.00
_cell.angle_beta   90.00
_cell.angle_gamma   90.00
#
_symmetry.space_group_name_H-M   'P 1'
#
loop_
_entity.id
_entity.type
_entity.pdbx_description
1 polymer ?
#
loop_
_entity_poly.entity_id
_entity_poly.type
_entity_poly.pdbx_seq_one_letter_code
_entity_poly.pdbx_strand_id
1 'polypeptide(L)'
;VEVHMLDTMDRDDWSLIVAHSLGVDHVGHRFGPAHARMPPKLEQMDDILQRVLSKLRDDTLFVFLGDHGMDATGDHGGDSELEVGSALWMYANKPFDSRRSKTPLSNNTDVAALLRSQTLTPAFQPFSMLPNQLHRSLPQIDLVPTLSLLLGVPIPFNSLGAIIPEVFASEKDALHAPASRLLRALRINARQVKTYLDAYAQQSTDLSPFAAELDQAWRNALTADARLAERASLEHARATAE
;
A
#
# COMPACT_ATOMS: atom_id res chain seq x y z
N VAL A 1 14.14 21.37 -1.34
CA VAL A 1 12.99 20.49 -1.50
C VAL A 1 11.76 21.19 -0.94
N GLU A 2 11.72 21.51 0.37
CA GLU A 2 10.54 22.05 1.07
C GLU A 2 9.91 23.26 0.37
N VAL A 3 10.67 24.33 0.12
CA VAL A 3 10.16 25.56 -0.51
C VAL A 3 9.52 25.25 -1.86
N HIS A 4 10.22 24.53 -2.74
CA HIS A 4 9.69 24.19 -4.07
C HIS A 4 8.43 23.29 -4.00
N MET A 5 8.38 22.36 -3.06
CA MET A 5 7.19 21.51 -2.86
C MET A 5 5.99 22.38 -2.45
N LEU A 6 6.14 23.23 -1.43
CA LEU A 6 5.06 24.07 -0.93
C LEU A 6 4.59 25.11 -1.96
N ASP A 7 5.53 25.70 -2.72
CA ASP A 7 5.21 26.62 -3.82
C ASP A 7 4.48 25.89 -4.96
N THR A 8 4.85 24.64 -5.25
CA THR A 8 4.15 23.82 -6.25
C THR A 8 2.75 23.46 -5.78
N MET A 9 2.55 23.17 -4.49
CA MET A 9 1.24 22.86 -3.91
C MET A 9 0.25 24.03 -4.04
N ASP A 10 0.73 25.27 -4.05
CA ASP A 10 -0.10 26.47 -4.24
C ASP A 10 -0.54 26.67 -5.70
N ARG A 11 -0.03 25.90 -6.65
CA ARG A 11 -0.37 25.96 -8.07
C ARG A 11 -1.44 24.93 -8.41
N ASP A 12 -2.15 25.13 -9.52
CA ASP A 12 -3.22 24.23 -10.00
C ASP A 12 -2.78 23.37 -11.21
N ASP A 13 -1.49 23.37 -11.56
CA ASP A 13 -0.96 22.75 -12.77
C ASP A 13 -0.25 21.40 -12.53
N TRP A 14 -0.46 20.77 -11.37
CA TRP A 14 0.13 19.48 -11.04
C TRP A 14 -0.93 18.41 -10.78
N SER A 15 -0.60 17.17 -11.12
CA SER A 15 -1.37 15.98 -10.78
C SER A 15 -0.63 15.04 -9.81
N LEU A 16 0.68 15.16 -9.74
CA LEU A 16 1.54 14.40 -8.83
C LEU A 16 2.74 15.26 -8.43
N ILE A 17 3.03 15.30 -7.14
CA ILE A 17 4.26 15.88 -6.59
C ILE A 17 5.03 14.75 -5.90
N VAL A 18 6.31 14.62 -6.22
CA VAL A 18 7.23 13.73 -5.51
C VAL A 18 8.33 14.60 -4.90
N ALA A 19 8.45 14.57 -3.58
CA ALA A 19 9.45 15.32 -2.85
C ALA A 19 10.31 14.37 -2.01
N HIS A 20 11.61 14.34 -2.25
CA HIS A 20 12.56 13.51 -1.53
C HIS A 20 13.44 14.39 -0.63
N SER A 21 13.45 14.10 0.67
CA SER A 21 14.20 14.85 1.69
C SER A 21 15.32 14.01 2.26
N LEU A 22 16.55 14.40 1.98
CA LEU A 22 17.76 13.71 2.43
C LEU A 22 18.13 13.99 3.90
N GLY A 23 17.46 14.94 4.56
CA GLY A 23 17.97 15.52 5.82
C GLY A 23 18.08 14.54 6.99
N VAL A 24 17.15 13.61 7.13
CA VAL A 24 17.15 12.58 8.19
C VAL A 24 18.28 11.59 7.94
N ASP A 25 18.35 11.06 6.73
CA ASP A 25 19.39 10.14 6.28
C ASP A 25 20.80 10.73 6.48
N HIS A 26 21.00 11.98 6.05
CA HIS A 26 22.28 12.66 6.22
C HIS A 26 22.70 12.82 7.69
N VAL A 27 21.77 13.07 8.61
CA VAL A 27 22.06 13.12 10.05
C VAL A 27 22.44 11.73 10.55
N GLY A 28 21.74 10.68 10.10
CA GLY A 28 22.03 9.28 10.42
C GLY A 28 23.45 8.88 10.00
N HIS A 29 23.82 9.07 8.76
CA HIS A 29 25.17 8.78 8.25
C HIS A 29 26.27 9.54 8.97
N ARG A 30 26.03 10.81 9.29
CA ARG A 30 27.07 11.66 9.86
C ARG A 30 27.28 11.47 11.36
N PHE A 31 26.24 11.11 12.09
CA PHE A 31 26.24 11.11 13.54
C PHE A 31 25.69 9.81 14.15
N GLY A 32 25.04 8.98 13.40
CA GLY A 32 24.27 7.83 13.86
C GLY A 32 22.82 8.17 14.21
N PRO A 33 21.89 7.21 14.05
CA PRO A 33 20.46 7.43 14.26
C PRO A 33 20.08 7.76 15.70
N ALA A 34 20.87 7.33 16.70
CA ALA A 34 20.66 7.62 18.13
C ALA A 34 21.29 8.93 18.61
N HIS A 35 21.92 9.70 17.72
CA HIS A 35 22.64 10.92 18.11
C HIS A 35 21.66 12.06 18.46
N ALA A 36 22.07 12.94 19.40
CA ALA A 36 21.27 14.06 19.89
C ALA A 36 20.82 15.07 18.79
N ARG A 37 21.38 15.01 17.59
CA ARG A 37 20.96 15.82 16.43
C ARG A 37 19.78 15.22 15.66
N MET A 38 19.41 13.97 15.91
CA MET A 38 18.30 13.32 15.23
C MET A 38 16.94 13.90 15.67
N PRO A 39 16.60 14.02 16.96
CA PRO A 39 15.34 14.59 17.37
C PRO A 39 15.05 15.97 16.76
N PRO A 40 15.94 16.98 16.80
CA PRO A 40 15.69 18.27 16.14
C PRO A 40 15.48 18.17 14.63
N LYS A 41 16.08 17.18 13.96
CA LYS A 41 15.86 16.93 12.53
C LYS A 41 14.46 16.34 12.28
N LEU A 42 14.00 15.43 13.14
CA LEU A 42 12.64 14.88 13.06
C LEU A 42 11.58 15.94 13.37
N GLU A 43 11.82 16.83 14.35
CA GLU A 43 10.97 17.99 14.62
C GLU A 43 10.85 18.91 13.39
N GLN A 44 11.95 19.17 12.70
CA GLN A 44 11.92 19.92 11.44
C GLN A 44 11.06 19.21 10.38
N MET A 45 11.14 17.88 10.28
CA MET A 45 10.32 17.13 9.34
C MET A 45 8.84 17.16 9.72
N ASP A 46 8.53 17.14 11.03
CA ASP A 46 7.17 17.29 11.52
C ASP A 46 6.58 18.67 11.19
N ASP A 47 7.35 19.74 11.37
CA ASP A 47 6.95 21.09 10.97
C ASP A 47 6.64 21.18 9.46
N ILE A 48 7.46 20.55 8.61
CA ILE A 48 7.21 20.46 7.17
C ILE A 48 5.91 19.69 6.90
N LEU A 49 5.72 18.57 7.57
CA LEU A 49 4.51 17.75 7.45
C LEU A 49 3.26 18.55 7.81
N GLN A 50 3.26 19.28 8.93
CA GLN A 50 2.14 20.12 9.34
C GLN A 50 1.82 21.21 8.30
N ARG A 51 2.84 21.81 7.71
CA ARG A 51 2.68 22.81 6.63
C ARG A 51 2.08 22.19 5.36
N VAL A 52 2.50 20.98 4.99
CA VAL A 52 1.92 20.23 3.88
C VAL A 52 0.44 19.94 4.15
N LEU A 53 0.12 19.42 5.34
CA LEU A 53 -1.25 19.10 5.71
C LEU A 53 -2.17 20.34 5.71
N SER A 54 -1.66 21.49 6.13
CA SER A 54 -2.44 22.75 6.12
C SER A 54 -2.79 23.25 4.71
N LYS A 55 -2.03 22.82 3.69
CA LYS A 55 -2.23 23.17 2.27
C LYS A 55 -2.90 22.04 1.47
N LEU A 56 -3.15 20.89 2.08
CA LEU A 56 -3.66 19.73 1.38
C LEU A 56 -5.08 19.97 0.90
N ARG A 57 -5.31 19.82 -0.41
CA ARG A 57 -6.63 19.93 -1.01
C ARG A 57 -7.48 18.69 -0.72
N ASP A 58 -8.79 18.84 -0.77
CA ASP A 58 -9.75 17.79 -0.49
C ASP A 58 -9.67 16.56 -1.41
N ASP A 59 -9.16 16.73 -2.62
CA ASP A 59 -9.04 15.73 -3.65
C ASP A 59 -7.62 15.12 -3.74
N THR A 60 -6.75 15.46 -2.79
CA THR A 60 -5.36 15.03 -2.80
C THR A 60 -5.12 13.87 -1.83
N LEU A 61 -4.47 12.82 -2.32
CA LEU A 61 -3.87 11.79 -1.50
C LEU A 61 -2.45 12.22 -1.14
N PHE A 62 -2.16 12.27 0.14
CA PHE A 62 -0.83 12.47 0.68
C PHE A 62 -0.24 11.13 1.14
N VAL A 63 0.96 10.81 0.63
CA VAL A 63 1.72 9.62 1.01
C VAL A 63 3.04 10.08 1.60
N PHE A 64 3.30 9.72 2.84
CA PHE A 64 4.53 10.02 3.57
C PHE A 64 5.19 8.71 3.96
N LEU A 65 6.46 8.53 3.56
CA LEU A 65 7.18 7.29 3.81
C LEU A 65 8.69 7.54 3.95
N GLY A 66 9.36 6.60 4.62
CA GLY A 66 10.79 6.41 4.46
C GLY A 66 11.03 5.46 3.28
N ASP A 67 12.02 5.75 2.47
CA ASP A 67 12.45 4.89 1.35
C ASP A 67 13.19 3.64 1.84
N HIS A 68 13.85 3.72 2.97
CA HIS A 68 14.51 2.63 3.70
C HIS A 68 14.67 3.00 5.18
N GLY A 69 15.15 2.08 5.98
CA GLY A 69 15.59 2.31 7.34
C GLY A 69 17.10 2.53 7.43
N MET A 70 17.66 2.37 8.63
CA MET A 70 19.07 2.61 8.90
C MET A 70 19.54 1.77 10.10
N ASP A 71 20.70 1.18 10.03
CA ASP A 71 21.29 0.44 11.12
C ASP A 71 21.78 1.33 12.28
N ALA A 72 22.21 0.74 13.37
CA ALA A 72 22.69 1.48 14.54
C ALA A 72 24.00 2.28 14.29
N THR A 73 24.73 1.96 13.25
CA THR A 73 25.97 2.64 12.86
C THR A 73 25.73 3.84 11.96
N GLY A 74 24.54 3.97 11.43
CA GLY A 74 24.17 5.03 10.51
C GLY A 74 24.37 4.64 9.04
N ASP A 75 24.36 3.35 8.74
CA ASP A 75 24.49 2.82 7.38
C ASP A 75 23.20 2.14 6.91
N HIS A 76 23.07 1.90 5.61
CA HIS A 76 21.94 1.22 4.98
C HIS A 76 22.34 0.56 3.66
N GLY A 77 21.44 -0.20 3.06
CA GLY A 77 21.66 -0.94 1.81
C GLY A 77 21.92 -2.42 2.03
N GLY A 78 21.94 -2.89 3.29
CA GLY A 78 21.89 -4.29 3.66
C GLY A 78 20.45 -4.81 3.74
N ASP A 79 20.29 -5.97 4.37
CA ASP A 79 19.04 -6.72 4.51
C ASP A 79 18.58 -6.89 5.96
N SER A 80 19.20 -6.17 6.91
CA SER A 80 18.77 -6.18 8.30
C SER A 80 17.41 -5.52 8.48
N GLU A 81 16.65 -5.95 9.47
CA GLU A 81 15.34 -5.39 9.80
C GLU A 81 15.36 -3.87 9.98
N LEU A 82 16.48 -3.33 10.54
CA LEU A 82 16.64 -1.90 10.75
C LEU A 82 16.87 -1.15 9.44
N GLU A 83 17.49 -1.77 8.45
CA GLU A 83 17.81 -1.14 7.16
C GLU A 83 16.63 -1.21 6.19
N VAL A 84 15.88 -2.33 6.17
CA VAL A 84 14.74 -2.49 5.26
C VAL A 84 13.42 -1.96 5.82
N GLY A 85 13.32 -1.79 7.14
CA GLY A 85 12.11 -1.31 7.80
C GLY A 85 11.98 0.20 7.75
N SER A 86 10.84 0.72 7.25
CA SER A 86 10.54 2.15 7.28
C SER A 86 9.07 2.42 7.51
N ALA A 87 8.73 3.65 7.89
CA ALA A 87 7.36 4.04 8.13
C ALA A 87 6.63 4.36 6.82
N LEU A 88 5.34 4.02 6.76
CA LEU A 88 4.42 4.46 5.73
C LEU A 88 3.17 5.06 6.36
N TRP A 89 2.78 6.24 5.89
CA TRP A 89 1.55 6.90 6.28
C TRP A 89 0.84 7.46 5.05
N MET A 90 -0.47 7.21 4.95
CA MET A 90 -1.31 7.68 3.86
C MET A 90 -2.48 8.47 4.44
N TYR A 91 -2.73 9.66 3.89
CA TYR A 91 -3.75 10.58 4.40
C TYR A 91 -4.47 11.30 3.25
N ALA A 92 -5.75 11.59 3.46
CA ALA A 92 -6.53 12.49 2.62
C ALA A 92 -7.55 13.24 3.49
N ASN A 93 -7.83 14.50 3.16
CA ASN A 93 -8.84 15.30 3.87
C ASN A 93 -10.26 14.71 3.74
N LYS A 94 -10.54 14.10 2.58
CA LYS A 94 -11.74 13.28 2.37
C LYS A 94 -11.37 11.81 2.39
N PRO A 95 -12.19 10.95 3.01
CA PRO A 95 -11.97 9.52 2.94
C PRO A 95 -11.81 9.05 1.49
N PHE A 96 -10.95 8.07 1.24
CA PHE A 96 -10.78 7.43 -0.07
C PHE A 96 -12.10 6.91 -0.66
N ASP A 97 -13.10 6.72 0.19
CA ASP A 97 -14.50 6.55 -0.19
C ASP A 97 -15.30 7.79 0.24
N SER A 98 -15.90 8.48 -0.72
CA SER A 98 -16.77 9.66 -0.52
C SER A 98 -18.03 9.37 0.34
N ARG A 99 -18.24 8.13 0.71
CA ARG A 99 -19.31 7.65 1.57
C ARG A 99 -18.78 7.34 2.96
N ARG A 100 -18.48 8.38 3.72
CA ARG A 100 -18.00 8.39 5.10
C ARG A 100 -18.27 7.09 5.87
N SER A 101 -17.24 6.35 6.17
CA SER A 101 -17.17 5.53 7.37
C SER A 101 -16.46 6.33 8.49
N LYS A 102 -17.08 6.40 9.66
CA LYS A 102 -16.46 6.99 10.85
C LYS A 102 -15.62 5.99 11.62
N THR A 103 -15.58 4.73 11.16
CA THR A 103 -14.90 3.63 11.84
C THR A 103 -13.59 3.33 11.13
N PRO A 104 -12.47 3.22 11.86
CA PRO A 104 -11.21 2.77 11.27
C PRO A 104 -11.39 1.40 10.58
N LEU A 105 -10.81 1.22 9.39
CA LEU A 105 -10.79 -0.07 8.66
C LEU A 105 -10.27 -1.25 9.51
N SER A 106 -9.50 -0.97 10.57
CA SER A 106 -9.08 -1.96 11.55
C SER A 106 -10.23 -2.69 12.26
N ASN A 107 -11.42 -2.11 12.26
CA ASN A 107 -12.62 -2.72 12.86
C ASN A 107 -13.49 -3.47 11.84
N ASN A 108 -13.17 -3.42 10.54
CA ASN A 108 -13.83 -4.25 9.55
C ASN A 108 -13.31 -5.69 9.70
N THR A 109 -14.13 -6.55 10.30
CA THR A 109 -13.81 -7.96 10.59
C THR A 109 -13.42 -8.74 9.34
N ASP A 110 -13.96 -8.39 8.18
CA ASP A 110 -13.71 -9.08 6.92
C ASP A 110 -12.35 -8.69 6.31
N VAL A 111 -12.00 -7.41 6.33
CA VAL A 111 -10.66 -6.95 5.91
C VAL A 111 -9.60 -7.47 6.88
N ALA A 112 -9.86 -7.38 8.18
CA ALA A 112 -8.98 -7.93 9.19
C ALA A 112 -8.82 -9.46 9.08
N ALA A 113 -9.88 -10.19 8.68
CA ALA A 113 -9.81 -11.61 8.40
C ALA A 113 -9.00 -11.91 7.13
N LEU A 114 -9.18 -11.12 6.07
CA LEU A 114 -8.39 -11.21 4.83
C LEU A 114 -6.90 -10.97 5.11
N LEU A 115 -6.57 -9.95 5.87
CA LEU A 115 -5.20 -9.63 6.24
C LEU A 115 -4.56 -10.72 7.12
N ARG A 116 -5.33 -11.30 8.05
CA ARG A 116 -4.87 -12.43 8.88
C ARG A 116 -4.72 -13.73 8.09
N SER A 117 -5.50 -13.93 7.03
CA SER A 117 -5.42 -15.12 6.19
C SER A 117 -4.24 -15.09 5.21
N GLN A 118 -3.66 -13.91 4.97
CA GLN A 118 -2.37 -13.83 4.31
C GLN A 118 -1.34 -14.42 5.26
N THR A 119 -0.81 -15.58 4.93
CA THR A 119 0.37 -16.16 5.59
C THR A 119 1.54 -15.24 5.31
N LEU A 120 1.65 -14.23 6.17
CA LEU A 120 2.77 -13.29 6.11
C LEU A 120 4.02 -14.09 6.45
N THR A 121 5.04 -13.95 5.64
CA THR A 121 6.37 -14.45 5.98
C THR A 121 6.79 -13.83 7.33
N PRO A 122 7.67 -14.46 8.11
CA PRO A 122 8.13 -13.91 9.38
C PRO A 122 8.60 -12.44 9.30
N ALA A 123 9.11 -12.02 8.13
CA ALA A 123 9.50 -10.64 7.86
C ALA A 123 8.34 -9.62 7.87
N PHE A 124 7.09 -10.08 7.81
CA PHE A 124 5.91 -9.22 7.77
C PHE A 124 5.03 -9.38 9.02
N GLN A 125 5.63 -9.68 10.16
CA GLN A 125 4.90 -9.73 11.42
C GLN A 125 4.33 -8.35 11.77
N PRO A 126 3.06 -8.26 12.23
CA PRO A 126 2.54 -7.01 12.73
C PRO A 126 3.40 -6.51 13.89
N PHE A 127 3.84 -5.28 13.83
CA PHE A 127 4.52 -4.69 14.97
C PHE A 127 3.62 -3.64 15.65
N SER A 128 3.82 -3.41 16.93
CA SER A 128 3.04 -2.47 17.72
C SER A 128 3.96 -1.41 18.33
N MET A 129 3.74 -0.15 17.96
CA MET A 129 4.36 1.00 18.62
C MET A 129 3.55 1.45 19.85
N LEU A 130 2.28 1.08 19.94
CA LEU A 130 1.37 1.42 21.03
C LEU A 130 0.68 0.18 21.56
N PRO A 131 0.38 0.08 22.86
CA PRO A 131 -0.09 -1.14 23.52
C PRO A 131 -1.34 -1.81 22.94
N ASN A 132 -2.12 -1.12 22.09
CA ASN A 132 -3.37 -1.62 21.52
C ASN A 132 -3.49 -1.40 20.01
N GLN A 133 -2.41 -1.04 19.32
CA GLN A 133 -2.43 -0.81 17.88
C GLN A 133 -1.40 -1.70 17.20
N LEU A 134 -1.88 -2.60 16.36
CA LEU A 134 -1.04 -3.42 15.50
C LEU A 134 -0.90 -2.72 14.15
N HIS A 135 0.32 -2.38 13.78
CA HIS A 135 0.65 -1.89 12.45
C HIS A 135 1.12 -3.06 11.59
N ARG A 136 0.55 -3.17 10.40
CA ARG A 136 0.94 -4.18 9.44
C ARG A 136 2.17 -3.73 8.66
N SER A 137 3.17 -4.59 8.54
CA SER A 137 4.23 -4.41 7.56
C SER A 137 3.75 -4.87 6.17
N LEU A 138 4.24 -4.21 5.14
CA LEU A 138 3.96 -4.56 3.75
C LEU A 138 5.23 -4.35 2.90
N PRO A 139 5.38 -5.10 1.79
CA PRO A 139 6.46 -4.89 0.85
C PRO A 139 6.38 -3.49 0.21
N GLN A 140 7.52 -2.82 0.08
CA GLN A 140 7.59 -1.51 -0.58
C GLN A 140 7.05 -1.53 -2.01
N ILE A 141 7.25 -2.65 -2.72
CA ILE A 141 6.76 -2.84 -4.09
C ILE A 141 5.23 -2.78 -4.20
N ASP A 142 4.49 -2.96 -3.11
CA ASP A 142 3.02 -2.89 -3.08
C ASP A 142 2.48 -1.46 -3.28
N LEU A 143 3.32 -0.45 -3.08
CA LEU A 143 2.98 0.94 -3.40
C LEU A 143 2.73 1.14 -4.89
N VAL A 144 3.46 0.46 -5.76
CA VAL A 144 3.36 0.66 -7.22
C VAL A 144 1.97 0.34 -7.76
N PRO A 145 1.43 -0.88 -7.61
CA PRO A 145 0.07 -1.18 -8.09
C PRO A 145 -1.00 -0.40 -7.34
N THR A 146 -0.79 -0.13 -6.05
CA THR A 146 -1.73 0.62 -5.22
C THR A 146 -1.90 2.04 -5.72
N LEU A 147 -0.81 2.79 -5.84
CA LEU A 147 -0.84 4.17 -6.31
C LEU A 147 -1.29 4.27 -7.76
N SER A 148 -0.87 3.34 -8.63
CA SER A 148 -1.34 3.29 -10.01
C SER A 148 -2.86 3.23 -10.10
N LEU A 149 -3.49 2.33 -9.33
CA LEU A 149 -4.94 2.18 -9.35
C LEU A 149 -5.67 3.35 -8.69
N LEU A 150 -5.12 3.96 -7.64
CA LEU A 150 -5.69 5.15 -7.00
C LEU A 150 -5.65 6.37 -7.93
N LEU A 151 -4.57 6.52 -8.70
CA LEU A 151 -4.41 7.59 -9.69
C LEU A 151 -5.15 7.31 -11.01
N GLY A 152 -5.71 6.11 -11.19
CA GLY A 152 -6.40 5.71 -12.42
C GLY A 152 -5.46 5.51 -13.62
N VAL A 153 -4.17 5.24 -13.38
CA VAL A 153 -3.18 4.94 -14.40
C VAL A 153 -2.89 3.45 -14.49
N PRO A 154 -2.40 2.93 -15.63
CA PRO A 154 -2.02 1.54 -15.75
C PRO A 154 -0.93 1.14 -14.75
N ILE A 155 -1.04 -0.05 -14.16
CA ILE A 155 0.04 -0.63 -13.38
C ILE A 155 1.22 -0.91 -14.32
N PRO A 156 2.48 -0.53 -13.97
CA PRO A 156 3.64 -0.86 -14.77
C PRO A 156 3.73 -2.36 -15.04
N PHE A 157 4.07 -2.73 -16.28
CA PHE A 157 3.99 -4.10 -16.76
C PHE A 157 4.76 -5.12 -15.89
N ASN A 158 5.94 -4.75 -15.42
CA ASN A 158 6.83 -5.61 -14.63
C ASN A 158 6.63 -5.47 -13.11
N SER A 159 5.56 -4.82 -12.64
CA SER A 159 5.27 -4.73 -11.21
C SER A 159 4.88 -6.10 -10.66
N LEU A 160 5.51 -6.49 -9.56
CA LEU A 160 5.23 -7.74 -8.83
C LEU A 160 4.57 -7.49 -7.46
N GLY A 161 4.31 -6.24 -7.11
CA GLY A 161 3.62 -5.89 -5.88
C GLY A 161 2.14 -6.28 -5.90
N ALA A 162 1.58 -6.42 -4.71
CA ALA A 162 0.14 -6.56 -4.48
C ALA A 162 -0.47 -5.21 -4.10
N ILE A 163 -1.75 -5.00 -4.36
CA ILE A 163 -2.43 -3.81 -3.84
C ILE A 163 -2.49 -3.82 -2.32
N ILE A 164 -2.50 -2.64 -1.71
CA ILE A 164 -2.77 -2.46 -0.28
C ILE A 164 -4.30 -2.47 -0.09
N PRO A 165 -4.89 -3.56 0.45
CA PRO A 165 -6.35 -3.73 0.44
C PRO A 165 -7.10 -2.65 1.21
N GLU A 166 -6.48 -2.11 2.27
CA GLU A 166 -7.08 -1.15 3.18
C GLU A 166 -7.53 0.13 2.48
N VAL A 167 -6.84 0.55 1.41
CA VAL A 167 -7.19 1.77 0.68
C VAL A 167 -8.30 1.58 -0.35
N PHE A 168 -8.68 0.32 -0.63
CA PHE A 168 -9.76 -0.04 -1.56
C PHE A 168 -10.99 -0.58 -0.85
N ALA A 169 -10.86 -1.01 0.41
CA ALA A 169 -11.96 -1.54 1.19
C ALA A 169 -12.88 -0.40 1.67
N SER A 170 -14.19 -0.62 1.56
CA SER A 170 -15.22 0.28 2.08
C SER A 170 -16.16 -0.52 2.98
N GLU A 171 -16.59 0.07 4.10
CA GLU A 171 -17.58 -0.56 4.98
C GLU A 171 -18.96 -0.75 4.32
N LYS A 172 -19.24 0.02 3.27
CA LYS A 172 -20.52 -0.04 2.56
C LYS A 172 -20.51 -0.99 1.36
N ASP A 173 -19.33 -1.28 0.85
CA ASP A 173 -19.22 -2.31 -0.17
C ASP A 173 -19.18 -3.65 0.56
N ALA A 174 -20.26 -4.43 0.46
CA ALA A 174 -20.16 -5.83 0.86
C ALA A 174 -18.88 -6.39 0.21
N LEU A 175 -17.94 -6.84 1.01
CA LEU A 175 -16.60 -7.29 0.54
C LEU A 175 -16.71 -8.35 -0.56
N HIS A 176 -17.85 -9.05 -0.57
CA HIS A 176 -18.19 -10.12 -1.50
C HIS A 176 -19.03 -9.63 -2.69
N ALA A 177 -19.41 -8.32 -2.74
CA ALA A 177 -20.13 -7.83 -3.91
C ALA A 177 -19.21 -7.87 -5.15
N PRO A 178 -19.62 -8.45 -6.28
CA PRO A 178 -18.80 -8.54 -7.49
C PRO A 178 -18.30 -7.19 -8.01
N ALA A 179 -19.00 -6.12 -7.64
CA ALA A 179 -18.69 -4.74 -7.99
C ALA A 179 -17.87 -4.00 -6.94
N SER A 180 -17.43 -4.65 -5.84
CA SER A 180 -16.64 -3.96 -4.81
C SER A 180 -15.35 -3.41 -5.40
N ARG A 181 -14.95 -2.22 -4.95
CA ARG A 181 -13.70 -1.59 -5.39
C ARG A 181 -12.48 -2.47 -5.12
N LEU A 182 -12.45 -3.08 -3.94
CA LEU A 182 -11.38 -3.99 -3.55
C LEU A 182 -11.28 -5.19 -4.50
N LEU A 183 -12.39 -5.86 -4.80
CA LEU A 183 -12.38 -7.02 -5.67
C LEU A 183 -11.96 -6.65 -7.11
N ARG A 184 -12.40 -5.49 -7.61
CA ARG A 184 -11.95 -4.98 -8.91
C ARG A 184 -10.45 -4.70 -8.93
N ALA A 185 -9.92 -4.07 -7.89
CA ALA A 185 -8.49 -3.76 -7.78
C ALA A 185 -7.66 -5.06 -7.71
N LEU A 186 -8.09 -6.04 -6.91
CA LEU A 186 -7.45 -7.37 -6.84
C LEU A 186 -7.43 -8.08 -8.20
N ARG A 187 -8.55 -8.07 -8.93
CA ARG A 187 -8.65 -8.68 -10.26
C ARG A 187 -7.69 -8.03 -11.27
N ILE A 188 -7.61 -6.70 -11.28
CA ILE A 188 -6.73 -5.96 -12.19
C ILE A 188 -5.27 -6.29 -11.87
N ASN A 189 -4.88 -6.23 -10.60
CA ASN A 189 -3.52 -6.50 -10.17
C ASN A 189 -3.13 -7.97 -10.44
N ALA A 190 -3.96 -8.93 -10.07
CA ALA A 190 -3.69 -10.34 -10.34
C ALA A 190 -3.51 -10.65 -11.84
N ARG A 191 -4.35 -10.05 -12.71
CA ARG A 191 -4.20 -10.19 -14.16
C ARG A 191 -2.93 -9.56 -14.69
N GLN A 192 -2.55 -8.39 -14.18
CA GLN A 192 -1.31 -7.72 -14.58
C GLN A 192 -0.10 -8.60 -14.22
N VAL A 193 -0.02 -9.10 -12.98
CA VAL A 193 1.07 -10.01 -12.55
C VAL A 193 1.09 -11.28 -13.40
N LYS A 194 -0.06 -11.93 -13.62
CA LYS A 194 -0.14 -13.14 -14.46
C LYS A 194 0.35 -12.87 -15.89
N THR A 195 -0.06 -11.74 -16.48
CA THR A 195 0.35 -11.37 -17.84
C THR A 195 1.88 -11.17 -17.92
N TYR A 196 2.46 -10.53 -16.91
CA TYR A 196 3.92 -10.39 -16.84
C TYR A 196 4.64 -11.74 -16.71
N LEU A 197 4.19 -12.59 -15.78
CA LEU A 197 4.79 -13.89 -15.54
C LEU A 197 4.72 -14.79 -16.80
N ASP A 198 3.60 -14.76 -17.54
CA ASP A 198 3.43 -15.49 -18.79
C ASP A 198 4.41 -15.01 -19.87
N ALA A 199 4.57 -13.69 -20.01
CA ALA A 199 5.51 -13.11 -20.96
C ALA A 199 6.97 -13.41 -20.57
N TYR A 200 7.28 -13.37 -19.28
CA TYR A 200 8.62 -13.70 -18.77
C TYR A 200 8.97 -15.18 -19.03
N ALA A 201 8.03 -16.10 -18.72
CA ALA A 201 8.22 -17.54 -18.93
C ALA A 201 8.42 -17.95 -20.41
N GLN A 202 7.99 -17.11 -21.36
CA GLN A 202 8.27 -17.33 -22.78
C GLN A 202 9.72 -16.99 -23.17
N GLN A 203 10.42 -16.21 -22.37
CA GLN A 203 11.77 -15.71 -22.66
C GLN A 203 12.84 -16.25 -21.72
N SER A 204 12.44 -16.80 -20.57
CA SER A 204 13.35 -17.36 -19.56
C SER A 204 12.83 -18.68 -19.01
N THR A 205 13.75 -19.55 -18.64
CA THR A 205 13.47 -20.82 -17.96
C THR A 205 13.47 -20.69 -16.43
N ASP A 206 13.75 -19.53 -15.88
CA ASP A 206 13.92 -19.30 -14.43
C ASP A 206 12.67 -19.66 -13.64
N LEU A 207 11.48 -19.48 -14.23
CA LEU A 207 10.21 -19.83 -13.60
C LEU A 207 9.81 -21.30 -13.79
N SER A 208 10.56 -22.09 -14.60
CA SER A 208 10.20 -23.49 -14.86
C SER A 208 10.09 -24.34 -13.59
N PRO A 209 10.94 -24.19 -12.55
CA PRO A 209 10.81 -24.94 -11.31
C PRO A 209 9.51 -24.62 -10.54
N PHE A 210 8.93 -23.44 -10.75
CA PHE A 210 7.75 -22.93 -10.03
C PHE A 210 6.48 -22.97 -10.88
N ALA A 211 6.56 -23.43 -12.13
CA ALA A 211 5.44 -23.36 -13.07
C ALA A 211 4.16 -24.01 -12.54
N ALA A 212 4.25 -25.19 -11.94
CA ALA A 212 3.11 -25.91 -11.39
C ALA A 212 2.46 -25.16 -10.20
N GLU A 213 3.28 -24.56 -9.34
CA GLU A 213 2.83 -23.77 -8.20
C GLU A 213 2.13 -22.49 -8.66
N LEU A 214 2.72 -21.76 -9.59
CA LEU A 214 2.14 -20.53 -10.17
C LEU A 214 0.81 -20.81 -10.87
N ASP A 215 0.74 -21.89 -11.65
CA ASP A 215 -0.50 -22.31 -12.29
C ASP A 215 -1.56 -22.74 -11.28
N GLN A 216 -1.19 -23.42 -10.20
CA GLN A 216 -2.13 -23.79 -9.15
C GLN A 216 -2.64 -22.55 -8.42
N ALA A 217 -1.77 -21.59 -8.07
CA ALA A 217 -2.17 -20.33 -7.45
C ALA A 217 -3.16 -19.56 -8.34
N TRP A 218 -2.92 -19.50 -9.65
CA TRP A 218 -3.82 -18.86 -10.60
C TRP A 218 -5.19 -19.57 -10.69
N ARG A 219 -5.20 -20.90 -10.77
CA ARG A 219 -6.47 -21.68 -10.75
C ARG A 219 -7.24 -21.46 -9.45
N ASN A 220 -6.56 -21.40 -8.32
CA ASN A 220 -7.18 -21.12 -7.03
C ASN A 220 -7.83 -19.73 -7.01
N ALA A 221 -7.16 -18.72 -7.53
CA ALA A 221 -7.69 -17.36 -7.63
C ALA A 221 -8.93 -17.30 -8.52
N LEU A 222 -8.92 -17.94 -9.70
CA LEU A 222 -10.08 -18.03 -10.60
C LEU A 222 -11.25 -18.76 -9.96
N THR A 223 -10.99 -19.86 -9.24
CA THR A 223 -12.01 -20.61 -8.55
C THR A 223 -12.68 -19.80 -7.43
N ALA A 224 -11.87 -19.06 -6.66
CA ALA A 224 -12.37 -18.18 -5.62
C ALA A 224 -13.24 -17.05 -6.21
N ASP A 225 -12.80 -16.45 -7.31
CA ASP A 225 -13.53 -15.40 -8.01
C ASP A 225 -14.88 -15.89 -8.56
N ALA A 226 -14.92 -17.08 -9.16
CA ALA A 226 -16.14 -17.71 -9.65
C ALA A 226 -17.15 -17.98 -8.52
N ARG A 227 -16.68 -18.48 -7.37
CA ARG A 227 -17.54 -18.72 -6.20
C ARG A 227 -18.15 -17.44 -5.65
N LEU A 228 -17.40 -16.34 -5.65
CA LEU A 228 -17.91 -15.03 -5.25
C LEU A 228 -19.00 -14.51 -6.19
N ALA A 229 -18.82 -14.68 -7.50
CA ALA A 229 -19.82 -14.31 -8.50
C ALA A 229 -21.12 -15.14 -8.38
N GLU A 230 -21.01 -16.45 -8.15
CA GLU A 230 -22.14 -17.34 -7.93
C GLU A 230 -22.93 -17.00 -6.66
N ARG A 231 -22.22 -16.76 -5.54
CA ARG A 231 -22.84 -16.35 -4.28
C ARG A 231 -23.61 -15.04 -4.43
N ALA A 232 -23.05 -14.04 -5.08
CA ALA A 232 -23.72 -12.77 -5.31
C ALA A 232 -24.97 -12.90 -6.20
N SER A 233 -24.95 -13.80 -7.20
CA SER A 233 -26.12 -14.10 -8.03
C SER A 233 -27.24 -14.74 -7.20
N LEU A 234 -26.93 -15.66 -6.31
CA LEU A 234 -27.89 -16.30 -5.41
C LEU A 234 -28.53 -15.33 -4.40
N GLU A 235 -27.69 -14.42 -3.84
CA GLU A 235 -28.16 -13.38 -2.92
C GLU A 235 -29.10 -12.39 -3.62
N HIS A 236 -28.77 -11.99 -4.86
CA HIS A 236 -29.65 -11.15 -5.68
C HIS A 236 -30.98 -11.82 -6.00
N ALA A 237 -30.94 -13.08 -6.39
CA ALA A 237 -32.17 -13.86 -6.69
C ALA A 237 -33.08 -14.00 -5.46
N ARG A 238 -32.53 -14.15 -4.27
CA ARG A 238 -33.32 -14.20 -3.02
C ARG A 238 -33.94 -12.83 -2.70
N ALA A 239 -33.17 -11.75 -2.83
CA ALA A 239 -33.67 -10.40 -2.55
C ALA A 239 -34.75 -9.91 -3.52
N THR A 240 -34.86 -10.51 -4.71
CA THR A 240 -35.91 -10.20 -5.71
C THR A 240 -37.13 -11.10 -5.61
N ALA A 241 -37.07 -12.15 -4.81
CA ALA A 241 -38.18 -13.10 -4.59
C ALA A 241 -39.00 -12.79 -3.32
N GLU A 242 -38.53 -11.88 -2.46
CA GLU A 242 -39.24 -11.29 -1.31
C GLU A 242 -39.95 -9.98 -1.71
#